data_fcdb704cde7b5860bb2030af9851caa3
#
_entry.id   fcdb704cde7b5860bb2030af9851caa3
#
_cell.length_a   1.000
_cell.length_b   1.000
_cell.length_c   1.000
_cell.angle_alpha   90.00
_cell.angle_beta   90.00
_cell.angle_gamma   90.00
#
_symmetry.space_group_name_H-M   'P 1'
#
loop_
_entity.id
_entity.type
_entity.pdbx_description
1 polymer ?
#
loop_
_entity_poly.entity_id
_entity_poly.type
_entity_poly.pdbx_seq_one_letter_code
_entity_poly.pdbx_strand_id
1 'polypeptide(L)'
;KAGEVQVMSAGTGIFHSEMNASNQEDLNLFQIWIFPNKQGVTPRYEQKSYDLKDSEQRFLQLVSPHADQEGVWIHQNAWIHLVNMEENTSLTYEIKGEGNGAYFMNIDGAFEIEQELLKERDAMGIWDIKEIVLKNKQKGRMLVIEVPMIF
;
A
#
# COMPACT_ATOMS: atom_id res chain seq x y z
N LYS A 1 8.88 11.83 7.03
CA LYS A 1 8.72 11.27 8.39
C LYS A 1 7.97 9.94 8.30
N ALA A 2 8.10 9.07 9.31
CA ALA A 2 7.29 7.87 9.38
C ALA A 2 5.79 8.23 9.31
N GLY A 3 5.00 7.47 8.53
CA GLY A 3 3.58 7.75 8.29
C GLY A 3 3.32 8.81 7.20
N GLU A 4 4.32 9.34 6.52
CA GLU A 4 4.11 10.22 5.38
C GLU A 4 4.02 9.41 4.08
N VAL A 5 3.06 9.77 3.25
CA VAL A 5 2.87 9.23 1.90
C VAL A 5 2.95 10.37 0.90
N GLN A 6 3.76 10.18 -0.14
CA GLN A 6 3.90 11.12 -1.25
C GLN A 6 3.40 10.45 -2.53
N VAL A 7 2.71 11.21 -3.36
CA VAL A 7 2.31 10.80 -4.70
C VAL A 7 2.81 11.81 -5.72
N MET A 8 3.47 11.30 -6.76
CA MET A 8 3.86 12.07 -7.93
C MET A 8 3.24 11.45 -9.17
N SER A 9 2.34 12.18 -9.83
CA SER A 9 1.88 11.84 -11.18
C SER A 9 2.81 12.54 -12.17
N ALA A 10 3.68 11.77 -12.82
CA ALA A 10 4.66 12.33 -13.75
C ALA A 10 4.02 13.00 -14.98
N GLY A 11 2.89 12.44 -15.46
CA GLY A 11 2.11 13.01 -16.56
C GLY A 11 2.95 13.29 -17.81
N THR A 12 3.02 14.58 -18.21
CA THR A 12 3.83 15.03 -19.34
C THR A 12 5.33 15.13 -19.05
N GLY A 13 5.75 14.84 -17.81
CA GLY A 13 7.14 14.80 -17.36
C GLY A 13 7.38 15.65 -16.11
N ILE A 14 8.24 15.15 -15.24
CA ILE A 14 8.73 15.85 -14.05
C ILE A 14 10.23 15.65 -13.88
N PHE A 15 10.87 16.62 -13.24
CA PHE A 15 12.21 16.46 -12.69
C PHE A 15 12.12 16.60 -11.17
N HIS A 16 12.71 15.67 -10.44
CA HIS A 16 12.74 15.73 -8.98
C HIS A 16 14.01 15.06 -8.44
N SER A 17 14.30 15.32 -7.20
CA SER A 17 15.30 14.62 -6.43
C SER A 17 14.77 14.32 -5.04
N GLU A 18 15.18 13.19 -4.49
CA GLU A 18 14.85 12.78 -3.13
C GLU A 18 16.13 12.54 -2.36
N MET A 19 16.15 13.01 -1.12
CA MET A 19 17.30 12.82 -0.24
C MET A 19 16.84 12.66 1.21
N ASN A 20 17.59 11.90 1.99
CA ASN A 20 17.42 11.88 3.43
C ASN A 20 17.79 13.25 4.02
N ALA A 21 16.87 13.88 4.73
CA ALA A 21 17.13 15.16 5.40
C ALA A 21 17.99 15.02 6.66
N SER A 22 18.13 13.80 7.21
CA SER A 22 18.98 13.51 8.37
C SER A 22 20.38 13.10 7.91
N ASN A 23 21.40 13.64 8.59
CA ASN A 23 22.79 13.23 8.44
C ASN A 23 23.19 12.11 9.43
N GLN A 24 22.29 11.71 10.33
CA GLN A 24 22.59 10.82 11.46
C GLN A 24 21.67 9.61 11.53
N GLU A 25 20.52 9.66 10.89
CA GLU A 25 19.49 8.61 10.95
C GLU A 25 19.21 8.05 9.56
N ASP A 26 19.08 6.75 9.46
CA ASP A 26 18.69 6.07 8.23
C ASP A 26 17.23 6.35 7.88
N LEU A 27 16.93 6.45 6.59
CA LEU A 27 15.58 6.53 6.05
C LEU A 27 15.22 5.21 5.39
N ASN A 28 14.16 4.58 5.89
CA ASN A 28 13.54 3.43 5.24
C ASN A 28 12.22 3.85 4.60
N LEU A 29 12.07 3.61 3.31
CA LEU A 29 10.86 3.92 2.55
C LEU A 29 10.59 2.86 1.49
N PHE A 30 9.34 2.81 1.00
CA PHE A 30 8.97 2.12 -0.21
C PHE A 30 8.79 3.13 -1.34
N GLN A 31 9.46 2.90 -2.47
CA GLN A 31 9.18 3.60 -3.71
C GLN A 31 8.38 2.66 -4.62
N ILE A 32 7.12 2.99 -4.86
CA ILE A 32 6.18 2.15 -5.60
C ILE A 32 5.85 2.84 -6.91
N TRP A 33 6.04 2.12 -8.01
CA TRP A 33 5.71 2.61 -9.34
C TRP A 33 4.43 1.93 -9.82
N ILE A 34 3.42 2.73 -10.15
CA ILE A 34 2.14 2.28 -10.66
C ILE A 34 1.92 2.95 -12.02
N PHE A 35 1.71 2.14 -13.06
CA PHE A 35 1.38 2.66 -14.38
C PHE A 35 -0.02 3.30 -14.35
N PRO A 36 -0.17 4.55 -14.82
CA PRO A 36 -1.46 5.21 -14.83
C PRO A 36 -2.38 4.61 -15.90
N ASN A 37 -3.68 4.67 -15.66
CA ASN A 37 -4.72 4.33 -16.65
C ASN A 37 -4.99 5.48 -17.64
N LYS A 38 -4.36 6.64 -17.45
CA LYS A 38 -4.51 7.83 -18.29
C LYS A 38 -3.14 8.45 -18.58
N GLN A 39 -2.81 8.59 -19.84
CA GLN A 39 -1.56 9.23 -20.29
C GLN A 39 -1.70 10.76 -20.43
N GLY A 40 -0.55 11.46 -20.41
CA GLY A 40 -0.49 12.89 -20.69
C GLY A 40 -1.22 13.79 -19.70
N VAL A 41 -1.45 13.33 -18.49
CA VAL A 41 -2.07 14.12 -17.42
C VAL A 41 -1.14 15.26 -16.98
N THR A 42 -1.71 16.31 -16.40
CA THR A 42 -0.91 17.37 -15.79
C THR A 42 -0.08 16.80 -14.65
N PRO A 43 1.22 17.08 -14.58
CA PRO A 43 2.05 16.68 -13.45
C PRO A 43 1.47 17.17 -12.13
N ARG A 44 1.51 16.30 -11.12
CA ARG A 44 0.93 16.58 -9.82
C ARG A 44 1.78 15.99 -8.71
N TYR A 45 1.87 16.72 -7.62
CA TYR A 45 2.45 16.27 -6.36
C TYR A 45 1.42 16.43 -5.22
N GLU A 46 1.33 15.43 -4.39
CA GLU A 46 0.56 15.48 -3.16
C GLU A 46 1.30 14.71 -2.07
N GLN A 47 1.19 15.21 -0.84
CA GLN A 47 1.75 14.58 0.36
C GLN A 47 0.73 14.63 1.49
N LYS A 48 0.60 13.52 2.21
CA LYS A 48 -0.28 13.41 3.37
C LYS A 48 0.43 12.65 4.50
N SER A 49 0.22 13.12 5.73
CA SER A 49 0.69 12.43 6.94
C SER A 49 -0.45 11.64 7.55
N TYR A 50 -0.17 10.43 8.00
CA TYR A 50 -1.11 9.53 8.66
C TYR A 50 -0.64 9.22 10.08
N ASP A 51 -1.57 9.13 11.02
CA ASP A 51 -1.28 8.52 12.31
C ASP A 51 -1.24 6.99 12.12
N LEU A 52 -0.07 6.39 12.33
CA LEU A 52 0.10 4.95 12.17
C LEU A 52 -0.76 4.12 13.14
N LYS A 53 -1.24 4.73 14.23
CA LYS A 53 -2.22 4.10 15.13
C LYS A 53 -3.54 3.81 14.43
N ASP A 54 -3.87 4.60 13.41
CA ASP A 54 -5.05 4.38 12.61
C ASP A 54 -5.01 3.10 11.77
N SER A 55 -3.86 2.44 11.67
CA SER A 55 -3.69 1.12 11.05
C SER A 55 -3.78 -0.05 12.04
N GLU A 56 -3.96 0.20 13.35
CA GLU A 56 -4.05 -0.86 14.34
C GLU A 56 -5.33 -1.67 14.18
N GLN A 57 -5.18 -2.97 13.88
CA GLN A 57 -6.26 -3.93 13.66
C GLN A 57 -7.29 -3.51 12.59
N ARG A 58 -6.88 -2.68 11.64
CA ARG A 58 -7.70 -2.25 10.49
C ARG A 58 -6.84 -1.83 9.30
N PHE A 59 -7.41 -1.92 8.10
CA PHE A 59 -6.77 -1.45 6.89
C PHE A 59 -6.91 0.07 6.78
N LEU A 60 -5.83 0.80 7.05
CA LEU A 60 -5.73 2.24 6.84
C LEU A 60 -5.49 2.51 5.36
N GLN A 61 -6.42 3.20 4.70
CA GLN A 61 -6.30 3.54 3.28
C GLN A 61 -5.32 4.70 3.08
N LEU A 62 -4.23 4.43 2.40
CA LEU A 62 -3.17 5.39 2.09
C LEU A 62 -3.35 6.01 0.70
N VAL A 63 -3.77 5.20 -0.26
CA VAL A 63 -3.94 5.58 -1.67
C VAL A 63 -5.28 5.08 -2.19
N SER A 64 -5.93 5.88 -3.04
CA SER A 64 -7.21 5.58 -3.69
C SER A 64 -7.24 6.00 -5.16
N PRO A 65 -8.18 5.49 -5.97
CA PRO A 65 -8.39 5.92 -7.36
C PRO A 65 -9.10 7.26 -7.48
N HIS A 66 -9.73 7.78 -6.43
CA HIS A 66 -10.61 8.93 -6.48
C HIS A 66 -10.26 9.99 -5.42
N ALA A 67 -10.33 11.26 -5.85
CA ALA A 67 -9.96 12.40 -5.01
C ALA A 67 -10.93 12.67 -3.83
N ASP A 68 -12.12 12.12 -3.87
CA ASP A 68 -13.16 12.23 -2.85
C ASP A 68 -13.15 11.09 -1.83
N GLN A 69 -12.22 10.14 -1.97
CA GLN A 69 -12.01 9.05 -1.02
C GLN A 69 -10.89 9.38 -0.03
N GLU A 70 -10.78 8.55 1.01
CA GLU A 70 -9.65 8.62 1.93
C GLU A 70 -8.34 8.31 1.20
N GLY A 71 -7.26 8.90 1.68
CA GLY A 71 -5.92 8.71 1.13
C GLY A 71 -5.50 9.83 0.19
N VAL A 72 -4.35 9.67 -0.43
CA VAL A 72 -3.92 10.42 -1.60
C VAL A 72 -4.42 9.68 -2.85
N TRP A 73 -4.79 10.39 -3.90
CA TRP A 73 -5.37 9.73 -5.07
C TRP A 73 -4.37 9.60 -6.23
N ILE A 74 -4.56 8.58 -7.08
CA ILE A 74 -3.74 8.31 -8.26
C ILE A 74 -4.58 8.06 -9.50
N HIS A 75 -3.98 8.21 -10.68
CA HIS A 75 -4.61 7.89 -11.97
C HIS A 75 -4.54 6.39 -12.28
N GLN A 76 -5.08 5.55 -11.39
CA GLN A 76 -5.25 4.12 -11.58
C GLN A 76 -6.35 3.60 -10.66
N ASN A 77 -7.07 2.55 -11.07
CA ASN A 77 -8.05 1.87 -10.23
C ASN A 77 -7.33 0.96 -9.20
N ALA A 78 -6.56 1.59 -8.34
CA ALA A 78 -5.71 0.92 -7.38
C ALA A 78 -5.86 1.54 -5.99
N TRP A 79 -5.70 0.70 -4.98
CA TRP A 79 -5.73 1.07 -3.56
C TRP A 79 -4.48 0.59 -2.87
N ILE A 80 -3.98 1.37 -1.92
CA ILE A 80 -2.90 0.95 -1.05
C ILE A 80 -3.36 1.12 0.39
N HIS A 81 -3.21 0.05 1.18
CA HIS A 81 -3.56 0.04 2.59
C HIS A 81 -2.36 -0.38 3.42
N LEU A 82 -2.28 0.16 4.62
CA LEU A 82 -1.41 -0.30 5.68
C LEU A 82 -2.25 -0.94 6.79
N VAL A 83 -1.79 -2.06 7.33
CA VAL A 83 -2.38 -2.66 8.52
C VAL A 83 -1.28 -3.04 9.51
N ASN A 84 -1.52 -2.77 10.79
CA ASN A 84 -0.71 -3.20 11.91
C ASN A 84 -1.55 -4.21 12.72
N MET A 85 -1.06 -5.43 12.86
CA MET A 85 -1.80 -6.52 13.51
C MET A 85 -1.05 -7.04 14.73
N GLU A 86 -1.81 -7.26 15.80
CA GLU A 86 -1.31 -7.96 16.99
C GLU A 86 -1.18 -9.46 16.71
N GLU A 87 -0.30 -10.10 17.45
CA GLU A 87 -0.10 -11.55 17.36
C GLU A 87 -1.40 -12.31 17.62
N ASN A 88 -1.62 -13.42 16.90
CA ASN A 88 -2.79 -14.29 16.99
C ASN A 88 -4.15 -13.60 16.65
N THR A 89 -4.11 -12.54 15.86
CA THR A 89 -5.30 -11.90 15.31
C THR A 89 -5.52 -12.28 13.86
N SER A 90 -6.72 -12.00 13.36
CA SER A 90 -7.11 -12.24 11.97
C SER A 90 -7.94 -11.09 11.44
N LEU A 91 -7.68 -10.68 10.19
CA LEU A 91 -8.47 -9.69 9.46
C LEU A 91 -8.76 -10.19 8.05
N THR A 92 -9.88 -9.79 7.50
CA THR A 92 -10.26 -10.07 6.11
C THR A 92 -10.09 -8.80 5.27
N TYR A 93 -9.34 -8.92 4.17
CA TYR A 93 -9.24 -7.88 3.15
C TYR A 93 -10.25 -8.19 2.04
N GLU A 94 -11.16 -7.26 1.79
CA GLU A 94 -12.13 -7.33 0.69
C GLU A 94 -11.58 -6.59 -0.53
N ILE A 95 -11.52 -7.26 -1.68
CA ILE A 95 -11.15 -6.66 -2.97
C ILE A 95 -12.17 -5.59 -3.34
N LYS A 96 -11.72 -4.38 -3.61
CA LYS A 96 -12.55 -3.20 -3.85
C LYS A 96 -12.95 -3.02 -5.31
N GLY A 97 -12.02 -3.32 -6.22
CA GLY A 97 -12.24 -3.20 -7.66
C GLY A 97 -12.58 -4.54 -8.30
N GLU A 98 -13.61 -4.57 -9.17
CA GLU A 98 -13.91 -5.76 -9.96
C GLU A 98 -12.73 -6.13 -10.85
N GLY A 99 -12.33 -7.41 -10.85
CA GLY A 99 -11.17 -7.90 -11.61
C GLY A 99 -9.81 -7.46 -11.06
N ASN A 100 -9.76 -6.90 -9.85
CA ASN A 100 -8.51 -6.58 -9.19
C ASN A 100 -7.90 -7.83 -8.51
N GLY A 101 -6.59 -7.78 -8.34
CA GLY A 101 -5.83 -8.63 -7.43
C GLY A 101 -5.13 -7.79 -6.37
N ALA A 102 -4.66 -8.43 -5.32
CA ALA A 102 -3.95 -7.76 -4.23
C ALA A 102 -2.56 -8.36 -4.03
N TYR A 103 -1.57 -7.49 -3.86
CA TYR A 103 -0.19 -7.82 -3.51
C TYR A 103 0.02 -7.48 -2.03
N PHE A 104 0.37 -8.49 -1.25
CA PHE A 104 0.62 -8.39 0.18
C PHE A 104 2.12 -8.37 0.42
N MET A 105 2.65 -7.24 0.89
CA MET A 105 4.06 -7.07 1.24
C MET A 105 4.21 -7.05 2.76
N ASN A 106 4.78 -8.10 3.34
CA ASN A 106 5.08 -8.13 4.76
C ASN A 106 6.26 -7.20 5.07
N ILE A 107 6.00 -6.15 5.85
CA ILE A 107 7.02 -5.16 6.25
C ILE A 107 7.85 -5.75 7.39
N ASP A 108 7.18 -6.25 8.41
CA ASP A 108 7.77 -6.88 9.60
C ASP A 108 6.76 -7.85 10.26
N GLY A 109 7.24 -8.70 11.15
CA GLY A 109 6.44 -9.75 11.77
C GLY A 109 6.29 -11.00 10.90
N ALA A 110 5.22 -11.77 11.14
CA ALA A 110 4.94 -12.99 10.39
C ALA A 110 3.44 -13.17 10.16
N PHE A 111 3.04 -13.37 8.92
CA PHE A 111 1.64 -13.51 8.50
C PHE A 111 1.41 -14.82 7.76
N GLU A 112 0.23 -15.41 7.95
CA GLU A 112 -0.24 -16.54 7.15
C GLU A 112 -1.38 -16.05 6.24
N ILE A 113 -1.22 -16.29 4.93
CA ILE A 113 -2.21 -16.00 3.90
C ILE A 113 -2.33 -17.24 3.02
N GLU A 114 -3.55 -17.75 2.78
CA GLU A 114 -3.77 -18.96 1.97
C GLU A 114 -2.89 -20.16 2.38
N GLN A 115 -2.69 -20.36 3.68
CA GLN A 115 -1.85 -21.39 4.30
C GLN A 115 -0.34 -21.22 4.08
N GLU A 116 0.10 -20.16 3.42
CA GLU A 116 1.50 -19.82 3.24
C GLU A 116 1.97 -18.83 4.30
N LEU A 117 3.13 -19.10 4.90
CA LEU A 117 3.74 -18.23 5.90
C LEU A 117 4.66 -17.21 5.24
N LEU A 118 4.28 -15.94 5.33
CA LEU A 118 5.10 -14.80 4.92
C LEU A 118 5.92 -14.29 6.10
N LYS A 119 7.24 -14.36 5.99
CA LYS A 119 8.20 -13.75 6.91
C LYS A 119 8.46 -12.30 6.52
N GLU A 120 9.22 -11.61 7.36
CA GLU A 120 9.64 -10.23 7.08
C GLU A 120 10.25 -10.10 5.67
N ARG A 121 9.74 -9.14 4.90
CA ARG A 121 10.10 -8.84 3.49
C ARG A 121 9.62 -9.86 2.46
N ASP A 122 8.93 -10.91 2.85
CA ASP A 122 8.23 -11.77 1.90
C ASP A 122 6.99 -11.06 1.35
N ALA A 123 6.56 -11.48 0.18
CA ALA A 123 5.36 -10.95 -0.45
C ALA A 123 4.60 -12.03 -1.23
N MET A 124 3.30 -11.80 -1.42
CA MET A 124 2.41 -12.69 -2.16
C MET A 124 1.41 -11.88 -2.98
N GLY A 125 1.20 -12.28 -4.24
CA GLY A 125 0.10 -11.77 -5.08
C GLY A 125 -1.03 -12.77 -5.16
N ILE A 126 -2.27 -12.29 -5.00
CA ILE A 126 -3.50 -13.12 -5.07
C ILE A 126 -4.51 -12.40 -5.96
N TRP A 127 -5.17 -13.13 -6.87
CA TRP A 127 -6.20 -12.63 -7.77
C TRP A 127 -7.31 -13.67 -7.95
N ASP A 128 -8.37 -13.33 -8.67
CA ASP A 128 -9.55 -14.14 -8.88
C ASP A 128 -10.28 -14.58 -7.58
N ILE A 129 -10.20 -13.71 -6.57
CA ILE A 129 -10.81 -13.91 -5.26
C ILE A 129 -11.49 -12.61 -4.81
N LYS A 130 -12.50 -12.70 -3.95
CA LYS A 130 -13.21 -11.53 -3.44
C LYS A 130 -12.71 -11.05 -2.08
N GLU A 131 -12.24 -11.97 -1.28
CA GLU A 131 -11.78 -11.70 0.07
C GLU A 131 -10.59 -12.58 0.44
N ILE A 132 -9.66 -12.04 1.18
CA ILE A 132 -8.44 -12.72 1.61
C ILE A 132 -8.31 -12.59 3.13
N VAL A 133 -8.11 -13.71 3.81
CA VAL A 133 -7.92 -13.74 5.26
C VAL A 133 -6.43 -13.65 5.59
N LEU A 134 -6.06 -12.60 6.32
CA LEU A 134 -4.73 -12.46 6.92
C LEU A 134 -4.79 -12.97 8.36
N LYS A 135 -3.92 -13.91 8.70
CA LYS A 135 -3.73 -14.37 10.09
C LYS A 135 -2.35 -13.95 10.55
N ASN A 136 -2.28 -13.21 11.62
CA ASN A 136 -1.01 -12.76 12.15
C ASN A 136 -0.43 -13.76 13.15
N LYS A 137 0.81 -14.22 12.91
CA LYS A 137 1.54 -15.17 13.76
C LYS A 137 2.54 -14.49 14.68
N GLN A 138 2.95 -13.28 14.35
CA GLN A 138 3.82 -12.43 15.13
C GLN A 138 3.48 -10.97 14.83
N LYS A 139 3.30 -10.15 15.86
CA LYS A 139 2.98 -8.72 15.72
C LYS A 139 3.79 -8.08 14.59
N GLY A 140 3.10 -7.39 13.68
CA GLY A 140 3.76 -6.83 12.51
C GLY A 140 2.85 -6.01 11.62
N ARG A 141 3.44 -5.51 10.53
CA ARG A 141 2.79 -4.62 9.57
C ARG A 141 2.79 -5.22 8.18
N MET A 142 1.68 -5.05 7.51
CA MET A 142 1.48 -5.49 6.12
C MET A 142 1.08 -4.29 5.26
N LEU A 143 1.73 -4.14 4.10
CA LEU A 143 1.27 -3.25 3.04
C LEU A 143 0.47 -4.08 2.04
N VAL A 144 -0.73 -3.61 1.70
CA VAL A 144 -1.60 -4.25 0.70
C VAL A 144 -1.72 -3.30 -0.47
N ILE A 145 -1.38 -3.78 -1.67
CA ILE A 145 -1.46 -3.03 -2.92
C ILE A 145 -2.44 -3.76 -3.83
N GLU A 146 -3.62 -3.17 -4.00
CA GLU A 146 -4.65 -3.69 -4.89
C GLU A 146 -4.59 -2.98 -6.24
N VAL A 147 -4.57 -3.75 -7.32
CA VAL A 147 -4.44 -3.25 -8.70
C VAL A 147 -5.31 -4.05 -9.66
N PRO A 148 -5.72 -3.47 -10.81
CA PRO A 148 -6.37 -4.21 -11.89
C PRO A 148 -5.47 -5.33 -12.42
N MET A 149 -6.05 -6.52 -12.66
CA MET A 149 -5.36 -7.66 -13.27
C MET A 149 -5.68 -7.82 -14.76
N ILE A 150 -6.60 -7.00 -15.29
CA ILE A 150 -6.96 -6.97 -16.72
C ILE A 150 -6.33 -5.72 -17.32
N PHE A 151 -5.54 -5.90 -18.37
CA PHE A 151 -4.84 -4.85 -19.12
C PHE A 151 -5.50 -4.63 -20.49
#